data_e534900b0ba3e94dfbc5c8c2d241f812
#
_entry.id   e534900b0ba3e94dfbc5c8c2d241f812
#
_cell.length_a   1.000
_cell.length_b   1.000
_cell.length_c   1.000
_cell.angle_alpha   90.00
_cell.angle_beta   90.00
_cell.angle_gamma   90.00
#
_symmetry.space_group_name_H-M   'P 1'
#
loop_
_entity.id
_entity.type
_entity.pdbx_description
1 polymer ?
#
loop_
_entity_poly.entity_id
_entity_poly.type
_entity_poly.pdbx_seq_one_letter_code
_entity_poly.pdbx_strand_id
1 'polypeptide(L)'
;MLEQKARQAAADLQMCMKRMAMALESRERELLAKIEKARAQKHAALQQRDDGIRSGIIRLSRAVDALSDVIEGGTYVNNPMRLTVVKDMAAAEISQIRQSYRSLPSHEENWISFNCSETHVISAIANFGNIIVNNPGSIGDRRALRYREHVP
;
A
#
# COMPACT_ATOMS: atom_id res chain seq x y z
N MET A 1 -3.50 54.85 9.61
CA MET A 1 -2.75 53.79 10.36
C MET A 1 -3.54 52.52 10.62
N LEU A 2 -4.76 52.59 11.19
CA LEU A 2 -5.57 51.38 11.51
C LEU A 2 -5.90 50.55 10.28
N GLU A 3 -6.36 51.19 9.23
CA GLU A 3 -6.77 50.56 7.98
C GLU A 3 -5.61 49.82 7.26
N GLN A 4 -4.42 50.41 7.31
CA GLN A 4 -3.22 49.77 6.77
C GLN A 4 -2.83 48.49 7.55
N LYS A 5 -2.94 48.51 8.89
CA LYS A 5 -2.70 47.34 9.74
C LYS A 5 -3.75 46.28 9.52
N ALA A 6 -5.02 46.64 9.34
CA ALA A 6 -6.09 45.71 9.03
C ALA A 6 -5.88 45.02 7.66
N ARG A 7 -5.49 45.79 6.65
CA ARG A 7 -5.14 45.24 5.32
C ARG A 7 -3.94 44.31 5.38
N GLN A 8 -2.92 44.67 6.15
CA GLN A 8 -1.75 43.80 6.34
C GLN A 8 -2.14 42.46 7.02
N ALA A 9 -2.91 42.55 8.11
CA ALA A 9 -3.37 41.35 8.82
C ALA A 9 -4.24 40.44 7.92
N ALA A 10 -5.10 41.01 7.08
CA ALA A 10 -5.88 40.27 6.10
C ALA A 10 -5.00 39.60 5.05
N ALA A 11 -3.97 40.30 4.54
CA ALA A 11 -3.03 39.74 3.59
C ALA A 11 -2.20 38.59 4.20
N ASP A 12 -1.74 38.74 5.44
CA ASP A 12 -0.99 37.72 6.17
C ASP A 12 -1.85 36.45 6.41
N LEU A 13 -3.12 36.65 6.78
CA LEU A 13 -4.09 35.57 6.92
C LEU A 13 -4.28 34.79 5.58
N GLN A 14 -4.53 35.56 4.50
CA GLN A 14 -4.72 34.94 3.18
C GLN A 14 -3.48 34.16 2.71
N MET A 15 -2.30 34.73 2.95
CA MET A 15 -1.04 34.06 2.60
C MET A 15 -0.83 32.80 3.43
N CYS A 16 -1.16 32.81 4.72
CA CYS A 16 -1.08 31.62 5.58
C CYS A 16 -2.05 30.52 5.13
N MET A 17 -3.30 30.87 4.84
CA MET A 17 -4.30 29.93 4.33
C MET A 17 -3.88 29.31 3.00
N LYS A 18 -3.33 30.11 2.09
CA LYS A 18 -2.80 29.61 0.82
C LYS A 18 -1.67 28.60 1.01
N ARG A 19 -0.74 28.86 1.93
CA ARG A 19 0.34 27.88 2.23
C ARG A 19 -0.20 26.58 2.79
N MET A 20 -1.20 26.62 3.67
CA MET A 20 -1.83 25.42 4.20
C MET A 20 -2.56 24.64 3.10
N ALA A 21 -3.31 25.30 2.22
CA ALA A 21 -3.94 24.64 1.08
C ALA A 21 -2.92 23.94 0.20
N MET A 22 -1.82 24.60 -0.15
CA MET A 22 -0.73 24.00 -0.92
C MET A 22 -0.08 22.80 -0.20
N ALA A 23 0.06 22.86 1.12
CA ALA A 23 0.58 21.72 1.90
C ALA A 23 -0.37 20.54 1.89
N LEU A 24 -1.68 20.76 1.99
CA LEU A 24 -2.70 19.73 1.89
C LEU A 24 -2.73 19.08 0.50
N GLU A 25 -2.71 19.88 -0.56
CA GLU A 25 -2.63 19.38 -1.94
C GLU A 25 -1.35 18.57 -2.20
N SER A 26 -0.23 18.97 -1.63
CA SER A 26 1.02 18.25 -1.71
C SER A 26 0.93 16.90 -1.00
N ARG A 27 0.30 16.89 0.18
CA ARG A 27 0.09 15.67 0.96
C ARG A 27 -0.87 14.70 0.27
N GLU A 28 -1.95 15.19 -0.32
CA GLU A 28 -2.87 14.41 -1.12
C GLU A 28 -2.13 13.69 -2.25
N ARG A 29 -1.35 14.42 -3.04
CA ARG A 29 -0.55 13.84 -4.13
C ARG A 29 0.42 12.76 -3.64
N GLU A 30 1.09 13.00 -2.51
CA GLU A 30 1.97 12.00 -1.91
C GLU A 30 1.23 10.72 -1.52
N LEU A 31 0.06 10.86 -0.89
CA LEU A 31 -0.76 9.72 -0.46
C LEU A 31 -1.30 8.94 -1.66
N LEU A 32 -1.79 9.62 -2.69
CA LEU A 32 -2.23 8.99 -3.93
C LEU A 32 -1.10 8.21 -4.61
N ALA A 33 0.11 8.79 -4.66
CA ALA A 33 1.28 8.11 -5.20
C ALA A 33 1.65 6.85 -4.39
N LYS A 34 1.51 6.88 -3.07
CA LYS A 34 1.72 5.70 -2.20
C LYS A 34 0.69 4.60 -2.46
N ILE A 35 -0.57 4.97 -2.63
CA ILE A 35 -1.66 4.03 -2.97
C ILE A 35 -1.36 3.36 -4.31
N GLU A 36 -1.01 4.14 -5.33
CA GLU A 36 -0.71 3.61 -6.65
C GLU A 36 0.51 2.69 -6.64
N LYS A 37 1.56 3.05 -5.91
CA LYS A 37 2.74 2.20 -5.72
C LYS A 37 2.37 0.87 -5.05
N ALA A 38 1.57 0.91 -3.98
CA ALA A 38 1.11 -0.29 -3.28
C ALA A 38 0.24 -1.16 -4.19
N ARG A 39 -0.65 -0.56 -4.98
CA ARG A 39 -1.48 -1.25 -5.97
C ARG A 39 -0.63 -1.97 -7.01
N ALA A 40 0.35 -1.28 -7.58
CA ALA A 40 1.23 -1.85 -8.59
C ALA A 40 2.05 -3.02 -8.04
N GLN A 41 2.59 -2.90 -6.83
CA GLN A 41 3.34 -3.97 -6.16
C GLN A 41 2.48 -5.21 -5.91
N LYS A 42 1.25 -5.02 -5.38
CA LYS A 42 0.31 -6.11 -5.15
C LYS A 42 -0.13 -6.78 -6.46
N HIS A 43 -0.39 -6.00 -7.49
CA HIS A 43 -0.75 -6.52 -8.81
C HIS A 43 0.39 -7.38 -9.39
N ALA A 44 1.64 -6.92 -9.32
CA ALA A 44 2.79 -7.68 -9.80
C ALA A 44 2.97 -9.01 -9.03
N ALA A 45 2.80 -9.00 -7.70
CA ALA A 45 2.88 -10.21 -6.89
C ALA A 45 1.77 -11.22 -7.24
N LEU A 46 0.54 -10.74 -7.45
CA LEU A 46 -0.57 -11.58 -7.89
C LEU A 46 -0.33 -12.18 -9.28
N GLN A 47 0.16 -11.39 -10.20
CA GLN A 47 0.47 -11.82 -11.56
C GLN A 47 1.55 -12.89 -11.56
N GLN A 48 2.63 -12.70 -10.79
CA GLN A 48 3.68 -13.69 -10.62
C GLN A 48 3.13 -15.02 -10.04
N ARG A 49 2.20 -14.94 -9.10
CA ARG A 49 1.55 -16.11 -8.53
C ARG A 49 0.67 -16.84 -9.55
N ASP A 50 -0.13 -16.09 -10.32
CA ASP A 50 -1.00 -16.67 -11.37
C ASP A 50 -0.16 -17.38 -12.45
N ASP A 51 0.91 -16.75 -12.91
CA ASP A 51 1.84 -17.32 -13.88
C ASP A 51 2.52 -18.59 -13.34
N GLY A 52 2.90 -18.59 -12.06
CA GLY A 52 3.46 -19.76 -11.39
C GLY A 52 2.47 -20.92 -11.32
N ILE A 53 1.21 -20.65 -10.98
CA ILE A 53 0.14 -21.66 -10.93
C ILE A 53 -0.13 -22.21 -12.33
N ARG A 54 -0.29 -21.33 -13.33
CA ARG A 54 -0.51 -21.74 -14.73
C ARG A 54 0.61 -22.62 -15.27
N SER A 55 1.85 -22.23 -15.03
CA SER A 55 3.03 -23.02 -15.37
C SER A 55 3.01 -24.39 -14.70
N GLY A 56 2.68 -24.44 -13.41
CA GLY A 56 2.53 -25.70 -12.66
C GLY A 56 1.46 -26.61 -13.24
N ILE A 57 0.31 -26.07 -13.63
CA ILE A 57 -0.78 -26.84 -14.27
C ILE A 57 -0.33 -27.44 -15.60
N ILE A 58 0.33 -26.65 -16.46
CA ILE A 58 0.83 -27.12 -17.76
C ILE A 58 1.85 -28.26 -17.57
N ARG A 59 2.78 -28.11 -16.63
CA ARG A 59 3.79 -29.13 -16.33
C ARG A 59 3.16 -30.41 -15.79
N LEU A 60 2.17 -30.29 -14.91
CA LEU A 60 1.44 -31.42 -14.37
C LEU A 60 0.65 -32.15 -15.46
N SER A 61 -0.03 -31.44 -16.34
CA SER A 61 -0.74 -32.01 -17.49
C SER A 61 0.21 -32.85 -18.35
N ARG A 62 1.37 -32.30 -18.72
CA ARG A 62 2.37 -33.02 -19.51
C ARG A 62 2.88 -34.29 -18.80
N ALA A 63 3.03 -34.28 -17.49
CA ALA A 63 3.46 -35.46 -16.74
C ALA A 63 2.35 -36.53 -16.74
N VAL A 64 1.10 -36.12 -16.62
CA VAL A 64 -0.07 -37.03 -16.73
C VAL A 64 -0.15 -37.61 -18.13
N ASP A 65 -0.06 -36.81 -19.17
CA ASP A 65 -0.12 -37.27 -20.57
C ASP A 65 0.99 -38.31 -20.85
N ALA A 66 2.22 -38.02 -20.40
CA ALA A 66 3.33 -38.95 -20.58
C ALA A 66 3.13 -40.28 -19.85
N LEU A 67 2.49 -40.28 -18.68
CA LEU A 67 2.12 -41.52 -17.97
C LEU A 67 1.00 -42.27 -18.69
N SER A 68 -0.03 -41.55 -19.14
CA SER A 68 -1.16 -42.17 -19.90
C SER A 68 -0.67 -42.81 -21.18
N ASP A 69 0.20 -42.15 -21.94
CA ASP A 69 0.76 -42.69 -23.19
C ASP A 69 1.52 -44.01 -22.96
N VAL A 70 2.25 -44.13 -21.86
CA VAL A 70 2.96 -45.38 -21.53
C VAL A 70 2.01 -46.47 -21.11
N ILE A 71 0.96 -46.15 -20.35
CA ILE A 71 -0.03 -47.11 -19.86
C ILE A 71 -0.96 -47.58 -20.99
N GLU A 72 -1.57 -46.65 -21.72
CA GLU A 72 -2.53 -46.97 -22.77
C GLU A 72 -1.87 -47.56 -24.01
N GLY A 73 -0.66 -47.12 -24.34
CA GLY A 73 0.12 -47.69 -25.45
C GLY A 73 0.66 -49.07 -25.19
N GLY A 74 0.45 -49.65 -24.01
CA GLY A 74 0.91 -50.98 -23.64
C GLY A 74 2.43 -51.19 -23.68
N THR A 75 3.17 -50.11 -23.82
CA THR A 75 4.64 -50.16 -23.99
C THR A 75 5.38 -50.67 -22.75
N TYR A 76 4.72 -50.63 -21.57
CA TYR A 76 5.26 -51.19 -20.34
C TYR A 76 5.37 -52.72 -20.36
N VAL A 77 4.54 -53.42 -21.13
CA VAL A 77 4.58 -54.87 -21.26
C VAL A 77 5.86 -55.35 -21.96
N ASN A 78 6.30 -54.58 -22.96
CA ASN A 78 7.50 -54.88 -23.73
C ASN A 78 8.78 -54.22 -23.17
N ASN A 79 8.63 -53.16 -22.38
CA ASN A 79 9.75 -52.44 -21.78
C ASN A 79 9.38 -51.87 -20.41
N PRO A 80 9.42 -52.62 -19.33
CA PRO A 80 9.09 -52.18 -17.98
C PRO A 80 10.03 -51.10 -17.48
N MET A 81 11.24 -51.02 -17.98
CA MET A 81 12.22 -49.97 -17.67
C MET A 81 11.68 -48.59 -18.08
N ARG A 82 10.97 -48.48 -19.20
CA ARG A 82 10.40 -47.25 -19.68
C ARG A 82 9.32 -46.74 -18.73
N LEU A 83 8.48 -47.59 -18.17
CA LEU A 83 7.47 -47.22 -17.18
C LEU A 83 8.15 -46.61 -15.92
N THR A 84 9.21 -47.29 -15.45
CA THR A 84 9.95 -46.82 -14.27
C THR A 84 10.56 -45.43 -14.51
N VAL A 85 11.19 -45.20 -15.66
CA VAL A 85 11.80 -43.90 -16.02
C VAL A 85 10.71 -42.79 -16.07
N VAL A 86 9.60 -43.04 -16.74
CA VAL A 86 8.52 -42.02 -16.86
C VAL A 86 7.87 -41.75 -15.51
N LYS A 87 7.66 -42.78 -14.68
CA LYS A 87 7.17 -42.63 -13.30
C LYS A 87 8.12 -41.76 -12.46
N ASP A 88 9.42 -42.02 -12.51
CA ASP A 88 10.41 -41.27 -11.74
C ASP A 88 10.50 -39.81 -12.21
N MET A 89 10.43 -39.59 -13.51
CA MET A 89 10.34 -38.23 -14.08
C MET A 89 9.09 -37.49 -13.61
N ALA A 90 7.92 -38.15 -13.64
CA ALA A 90 6.68 -37.56 -13.16
C ALA A 90 6.72 -37.26 -11.66
N ALA A 91 7.30 -38.14 -10.86
CA ALA A 91 7.47 -37.95 -9.43
C ALA A 91 8.40 -36.76 -9.11
N ALA A 92 9.50 -36.64 -9.85
CA ALA A 92 10.42 -35.49 -9.73
C ALA A 92 9.71 -34.20 -10.10
N GLU A 93 8.94 -34.18 -11.19
CA GLU A 93 8.17 -33.06 -11.65
C GLU A 93 7.13 -32.58 -10.61
N ILE A 94 6.36 -33.52 -10.05
CA ILE A 94 5.40 -33.21 -8.97
C ILE A 94 6.11 -32.64 -7.75
N SER A 95 7.27 -33.17 -7.40
CA SER A 95 8.07 -32.67 -6.27
C SER A 95 8.53 -31.22 -6.50
N GLN A 96 9.01 -30.91 -7.71
CA GLN A 96 9.40 -29.56 -8.08
C GLN A 96 8.21 -28.60 -8.09
N ILE A 97 7.06 -29.01 -8.62
CA ILE A 97 5.84 -28.19 -8.62
C ILE A 97 5.41 -27.89 -7.18
N ARG A 98 5.42 -28.88 -6.27
CA ARG A 98 5.11 -28.67 -4.85
C ARG A 98 6.07 -27.69 -4.18
N GLN A 99 7.34 -27.78 -4.48
CA GLN A 99 8.35 -26.86 -3.95
C GLN A 99 8.14 -25.43 -4.49
N SER A 100 7.93 -25.29 -5.79
CA SER A 100 7.62 -24.01 -6.43
C SER A 100 6.35 -23.38 -5.85
N TYR A 101 5.30 -24.18 -5.63
CA TYR A 101 4.05 -23.68 -5.04
C TYR A 101 4.24 -23.17 -3.60
N ARG A 102 5.10 -23.81 -2.80
CA ARG A 102 5.44 -23.36 -1.45
C ARG A 102 6.23 -22.06 -1.44
N SER A 103 7.00 -21.78 -2.48
CA SER A 103 7.78 -20.54 -2.62
C SER A 103 6.98 -19.39 -3.22
N LEU A 104 5.76 -19.62 -3.71
CA LEU A 104 4.90 -18.56 -4.19
C LEU A 104 4.53 -17.62 -3.03
N PRO A 105 4.43 -16.31 -3.29
CA PRO A 105 3.96 -15.36 -2.28
C PRO A 105 2.65 -15.86 -1.65
N SER A 106 2.58 -15.81 -0.33
CA SER A 106 1.35 -16.14 0.39
C SER A 106 0.19 -15.28 -0.11
N HIS A 107 -1.02 -15.78 0.07
CA HIS A 107 -2.21 -14.97 -0.23
C HIS A 107 -2.21 -13.76 0.71
N GLU A 108 -1.55 -12.68 0.30
CA GLU A 108 -1.64 -11.41 1.01
C GLU A 108 -3.05 -10.85 0.87
N GLU A 109 -3.55 -10.32 1.96
CA GLU A 109 -4.82 -9.61 1.97
C GLU A 109 -4.78 -8.46 0.95
N ASN A 110 -5.65 -8.56 -0.05
CA ASN A 110 -5.69 -7.63 -1.19
C ASN A 110 -6.48 -6.37 -0.87
N TRP A 111 -6.28 -5.81 0.32
CA TRP A 111 -6.94 -4.57 0.66
C TRP A 111 -5.93 -3.44 0.88
N ILE A 112 -6.34 -2.26 0.48
CA ILE A 112 -5.65 -0.99 0.73
C ILE A 112 -6.68 -0.11 1.42
N SER A 113 -6.35 0.43 2.59
CA SER A 113 -7.22 1.34 3.32
C SER A 113 -6.50 2.65 3.61
N PHE A 114 -7.28 3.71 3.66
CA PHE A 114 -6.84 5.01 4.15
C PHE A 114 -7.41 5.21 5.56
N ASN A 115 -6.54 5.52 6.51
CA ASN A 115 -6.92 5.87 7.86
C ASN A 115 -6.51 7.31 8.16
N CYS A 116 -7.45 8.12 8.62
CA CYS A 116 -7.24 9.51 8.96
C CYS A 116 -7.97 9.86 10.26
N SER A 117 -7.28 10.58 11.14
CA SER A 117 -7.91 11.24 12.30
C SER A 117 -8.51 12.58 11.90
N GLU A 118 -9.54 12.55 11.06
CA GLU A 118 -10.18 13.72 10.46
C GLU A 118 -10.63 14.73 11.53
N THR A 119 -11.21 14.25 12.62
CA THR A 119 -11.70 15.10 13.72
C THR A 119 -10.60 15.97 14.34
N HIS A 120 -9.39 15.44 14.51
CA HIS A 120 -8.26 16.21 15.04
C HIS A 120 -7.79 17.28 14.06
N VAL A 121 -7.76 16.96 12.78
CA VAL A 121 -7.35 17.92 11.74
C VAL A 121 -8.37 19.04 11.62
N ILE A 122 -9.67 18.72 11.57
CA ILE A 122 -10.75 19.71 11.51
C ILE A 122 -10.74 20.60 12.75
N SER A 123 -10.57 20.02 13.95
CA SER A 123 -10.49 20.78 15.19
C SER A 123 -9.27 21.73 15.20
N ALA A 124 -8.12 21.26 14.73
CA ALA A 124 -6.92 22.08 14.62
C ALA A 124 -7.12 23.25 13.65
N ILE A 125 -7.79 23.03 12.52
CA ILE A 125 -8.12 24.06 11.54
C ILE A 125 -9.14 25.06 12.12
N ALA A 126 -10.18 24.57 12.79
CA ALA A 126 -11.22 25.41 13.40
C ALA A 126 -10.68 26.36 14.48
N ASN A 127 -9.64 25.94 15.20
CA ASN A 127 -8.99 26.73 16.25
C ASN A 127 -7.72 27.43 15.76
N PHE A 128 -7.44 27.39 14.46
CA PHE A 128 -6.21 27.96 13.89
C PHE A 128 -6.29 29.48 13.79
N GLY A 129 -5.29 30.14 14.39
CA GLY A 129 -5.11 31.57 14.32
C GLY A 129 -5.91 32.36 15.38
N ASN A 130 -5.42 33.54 15.69
CA ASN A 130 -6.08 34.49 16.60
C ASN A 130 -5.83 35.90 16.12
N ILE A 131 -6.87 36.71 16.16
CA ILE A 131 -6.77 38.13 15.81
C ILE A 131 -6.55 38.94 17.10
N ILE A 132 -5.40 39.56 17.23
CA ILE A 132 -5.05 40.40 18.36
C ILE A 132 -5.41 41.84 18.05
N VAL A 133 -6.41 42.38 18.73
CA VAL A 133 -6.93 43.72 18.52
C VAL A 133 -6.24 44.74 19.43
N ASN A 134 -5.70 44.29 20.59
CA ASN A 134 -5.08 45.19 21.57
C ASN A 134 -3.58 45.26 21.37
N ASN A 135 -3.02 46.47 21.57
CA ASN A 135 -1.58 46.71 21.47
C ASN A 135 -0.86 45.96 22.63
N PRO A 136 0.12 45.06 22.35
CA PRO A 136 0.85 44.31 23.39
C PRO A 136 1.68 45.19 24.35
N GLY A 137 1.67 46.51 24.17
CA GLY A 137 2.36 47.50 25.05
C GLY A 137 1.53 48.09 26.20
N SER A 138 0.26 47.74 26.34
CA SER A 138 -0.55 48.14 27.50
C SER A 138 -0.26 47.16 28.65
N ILE A 139 0.36 47.68 29.72
CA ILE A 139 0.94 46.98 30.86
C ILE A 139 -0.15 46.37 31.78
N GLY A 140 -1.07 45.58 31.23
CA GLY A 140 -2.14 44.95 32.02
C GLY A 140 -2.20 43.42 31.94
N ASP A 141 -1.74 42.82 30.88
CA ASP A 141 -2.11 41.41 30.57
C ASP A 141 -0.95 40.45 30.43
N ARG A 142 0.21 40.72 31.06
CA ARG A 142 1.31 39.70 31.10
C ARG A 142 1.02 38.50 31.96
N ARG A 143 -0.11 38.44 32.66
CA ARG A 143 -0.48 37.25 33.51
C ARG A 143 -1.32 36.19 32.80
N ALA A 144 -1.99 36.51 31.71
CA ALA A 144 -2.87 35.59 31.02
C ALA A 144 -2.13 34.60 30.08
N LEU A 145 -0.92 34.93 29.65
CA LEU A 145 -0.15 34.06 28.71
C LEU A 145 0.65 32.95 29.36
N ARG A 146 0.76 32.91 30.70
CA ARG A 146 1.53 31.85 31.42
C ARG A 146 0.74 30.63 31.82
N TYR A 147 -0.56 30.55 31.57
CA TYR A 147 -1.39 29.45 32.04
C TYR A 147 -1.78 28.42 30.95
N ARG A 148 -1.21 28.49 29.75
CA ARG A 148 -1.56 27.55 28.66
C ARG A 148 -0.45 26.57 28.26
N GLU A 149 0.67 26.52 28.97
CA GLU A 149 1.78 25.59 28.65
C GLU A 149 1.86 24.34 29.54
N HIS A 150 0.86 24.07 30.39
CA HIS A 150 0.86 22.86 31.24
C HIS A 150 -0.53 22.25 31.29
N VAL A 151 -0.83 21.40 30.32
CA VAL A 151 -1.79 20.29 30.46
C VAL A 151 -1.15 19.08 29.82
N PRO A 152 -1.02 17.96 30.57
CA PRO A 152 -0.34 16.73 30.17
C PRO A 152 -1.04 15.99 29.04
#